data_4b17db688211297b5cff7c864551bce9
#
_entry.id   4b17db688211297b5cff7c864551bce9
#
_cell.length_a   1.000
_cell.length_b   1.000
_cell.length_c   1.000
_cell.angle_alpha   90.00
_cell.angle_beta   90.00
_cell.angle_gamma   90.00
#
_symmetry.space_group_name_H-M   'P 1'
#
loop_
_entity.id
_entity.type
_entity.pdbx_description
1 polymer ?
#
loop_
_entity_poly.entity_id
_entity_poly.type
_entity_poly.pdbx_seq_one_letter_code
_entity_poly.pdbx_strand_id
1 'polypeptide(L)'
;MAEAEVILRMRDITKTFGPVKALTDVNLSVDRGEIHAICGENGAGKSTLMNVLSGVYPYGTYSGDIEFEGRICKYKNIKDSESDGIVIIHQELALIPFLSIAENIFMGNEAQSHGVVDWEKTRAKAQELLNRVGLP
;
A
#
# COMPACT_ATOMS: atom_id res chain seq x y z
N MET A 1 -0.03 32.25 4.20
CA MET A 1 0.12 30.80 4.45
C MET A 1 0.01 30.09 3.11
N ALA A 2 0.94 29.22 2.80
CA ALA A 2 0.78 28.36 1.63
C ALA A 2 -0.41 27.41 1.88
N GLU A 3 -1.30 27.29 0.89
CA GLU A 3 -2.33 26.26 0.95
C GLU A 3 -1.67 24.89 1.01
N ALA A 4 -2.21 24.02 1.86
CA ALA A 4 -1.73 22.64 1.94
C ALA A 4 -1.98 21.95 0.60
N GLU A 5 -0.92 21.36 0.03
CA GLU A 5 -1.00 20.63 -1.22
C GLU A 5 -1.61 19.26 -0.97
N VAL A 6 -2.72 18.95 -1.65
CA VAL A 6 -3.33 17.62 -1.59
C VAL A 6 -2.48 16.65 -2.39
N ILE A 7 -1.93 15.64 -1.72
CA ILE A 7 -1.13 14.60 -2.36
C ILE A 7 -1.98 13.43 -2.85
N LEU A 8 -3.01 13.06 -2.09
CA LEU A 8 -3.91 11.94 -2.39
C LEU A 8 -5.35 12.41 -2.36
N ARG A 9 -6.10 12.00 -3.37
CA ARG A 9 -7.54 12.22 -3.41
C ARG A 9 -8.24 10.99 -3.96
N MET A 10 -9.19 10.47 -3.19
CA MET A 10 -10.09 9.40 -3.62
C MET A 10 -11.47 10.00 -3.75
N ARG A 11 -12.10 9.86 -4.93
CA ARG A 11 -13.39 10.49 -5.23
C ARG A 11 -14.43 9.44 -5.58
N ASP A 12 -15.57 9.52 -4.90
CA ASP A 12 -16.76 8.72 -5.20
C ASP A 12 -16.47 7.21 -5.29
N ILE A 13 -15.65 6.72 -4.37
CA ILE A 13 -15.23 5.32 -4.35
C ILE A 13 -16.39 4.45 -3.88
N THR A 14 -16.82 3.54 -4.76
CA THR A 14 -17.84 2.55 -4.48
C THR A 14 -17.29 1.16 -4.76
N LYS A 15 -17.38 0.27 -3.79
CA LYS A 15 -16.95 -1.12 -3.90
C LYS A 15 -18.06 -2.04 -3.39
N THR A 16 -18.42 -3.01 -4.21
CA THR A 16 -19.43 -4.00 -3.88
C THR A 16 -18.85 -5.41 -3.93
N PHE A 17 -19.34 -6.27 -3.04
CA PHE A 17 -19.06 -7.70 -3.02
C PHE A 17 -20.39 -8.43 -3.13
N GLY A 18 -20.76 -8.85 -4.37
CA GLY A 18 -22.09 -9.38 -4.63
C GLY A 18 -23.17 -8.37 -4.23
N PRO A 19 -24.13 -8.73 -3.35
CA PRO A 19 -25.17 -7.81 -2.90
C PRO A 19 -24.70 -6.81 -1.83
N VAL A 20 -23.50 -6.98 -1.27
CA VAL A 20 -23.01 -6.16 -0.17
C VAL A 20 -22.23 -4.96 -0.72
N LYS A 21 -22.68 -3.76 -0.37
CA LYS A 21 -21.95 -2.51 -0.64
C LYS A 21 -21.01 -2.21 0.53
N ALA A 22 -19.72 -2.49 0.33
CA ALA A 22 -18.71 -2.22 1.34
C ALA A 22 -18.33 -0.72 1.43
N LEU A 23 -18.31 -0.05 0.28
CA LEU A 23 -18.07 1.40 0.15
C LEU A 23 -19.12 1.99 -0.79
N THR A 24 -19.66 3.14 -0.45
CA THR A 24 -20.63 3.88 -1.29
C THR A 24 -20.24 5.35 -1.33
N ASP A 25 -19.83 5.83 -2.49
CA ASP A 25 -19.48 7.24 -2.75
C ASP A 25 -18.52 7.82 -1.69
N VAL A 26 -17.50 7.07 -1.33
CA VAL A 26 -16.52 7.47 -0.31
C VAL A 26 -15.50 8.44 -0.89
N ASN A 27 -15.27 9.53 -0.19
CA ASN A 27 -14.30 10.55 -0.54
C ASN A 27 -13.24 10.68 0.55
N LEU A 28 -11.98 10.77 0.14
CA LEU A 28 -10.84 10.97 1.02
C LEU A 28 -9.88 11.96 0.37
N SER A 29 -9.36 12.87 1.17
CA SER A 29 -8.35 13.82 0.72
C SER A 29 -7.27 13.91 1.79
N VAL A 30 -6.01 13.75 1.39
CA VAL A 30 -4.85 13.79 2.29
C VAL A 30 -3.86 14.82 1.76
N ASP A 31 -3.43 15.72 2.63
CA ASP A 31 -2.45 16.76 2.29
C ASP A 31 -1.02 16.23 2.40
N ARG A 32 -0.11 16.84 1.67
CA ARG A 32 1.31 16.51 1.73
C ARG A 32 1.85 16.72 3.15
N GLY A 33 2.56 15.71 3.67
CA GLY A 33 3.14 15.75 5.02
C GLY A 33 2.12 15.60 6.15
N GLU A 34 0.86 15.30 5.85
CA GLU A 34 -0.20 15.13 6.84
C GLU A 34 -0.18 13.72 7.43
N ILE A 35 -0.41 13.64 8.74
CA ILE A 35 -0.77 12.41 9.42
C ILE A 35 -2.29 12.38 9.51
N HIS A 36 -2.91 11.56 8.68
CA HIS A 36 -4.36 11.49 8.53
C HIS A 36 -4.90 10.21 9.16
N ALA A 37 -5.81 10.33 10.12
CA ALA A 37 -6.44 9.20 10.78
C ALA A 37 -7.81 8.89 10.16
N ILE A 38 -8.07 7.61 9.92
CA ILE A 38 -9.37 7.11 9.48
C ILE A 38 -9.95 6.29 10.62
N CYS A 39 -11.04 6.78 11.20
CA CYS A 39 -11.68 6.17 12.35
C CYS A 39 -13.04 5.59 11.96
N GLY A 40 -13.41 4.48 12.60
CA GLY A 40 -14.70 3.82 12.39
C GLY A 40 -14.72 2.47 13.09
N GLU A 41 -15.90 1.93 13.25
CA GLU A 41 -16.08 0.59 13.82
C GLU A 41 -15.54 -0.50 12.87
N ASN A 42 -15.29 -1.69 13.39
CA ASN A 42 -14.96 -2.85 12.58
C ASN A 42 -16.10 -3.15 11.60
N GLY A 43 -15.75 -3.33 10.32
CA GLY A 43 -16.75 -3.51 9.27
C GLY A 43 -17.25 -2.22 8.62
N ALA A 44 -16.75 -1.04 9.02
CA ALA A 44 -17.14 0.24 8.44
C ALA A 44 -16.52 0.51 7.04
N GLY A 45 -15.65 -0.38 6.54
CA GLY A 45 -15.03 -0.25 5.21
C GLY A 45 -13.63 0.33 5.20
N LYS A 46 -12.99 0.57 6.35
CA LYS A 46 -11.62 1.12 6.41
C LYS A 46 -10.60 0.28 5.64
N SER A 47 -10.56 -1.01 5.91
CA SER A 47 -9.65 -1.95 5.23
C SER A 47 -9.97 -2.07 3.74
N THR A 48 -11.24 -2.04 3.38
CA THR A 48 -11.69 -2.07 1.98
C THR A 48 -11.18 -0.83 1.24
N LEU A 49 -11.28 0.35 1.83
CA LEU A 49 -10.78 1.58 1.24
C LEU A 49 -9.26 1.53 1.03
N MET A 50 -8.52 1.03 2.01
CA MET A 50 -7.07 0.87 1.90
C MET A 50 -6.69 -0.17 0.84
N ASN A 51 -7.45 -1.25 0.70
CA ASN A 51 -7.23 -2.27 -0.32
C ASN A 51 -7.54 -1.74 -1.74
N VAL A 52 -8.50 -0.86 -1.89
CA VAL A 52 -8.73 -0.13 -3.16
C VAL A 52 -7.53 0.75 -3.49
N LEU A 53 -7.06 1.53 -2.54
CA LEU A 53 -5.94 2.44 -2.73
C LEU A 53 -4.64 1.70 -3.08
N SER A 54 -4.37 0.58 -2.43
CA SER A 54 -3.12 -0.18 -2.62
C SER A 54 -3.10 -1.07 -3.87
N GLY A 55 -4.23 -1.24 -4.55
CA GLY A 55 -4.33 -2.11 -5.72
C GLY A 55 -4.61 -3.58 -5.41
N VAL A 56 -4.89 -3.93 -4.16
CA VAL A 56 -5.39 -5.27 -3.79
C VAL A 56 -6.70 -5.55 -4.51
N TYR A 57 -7.58 -4.54 -4.57
CA TYR A 57 -8.73 -4.55 -5.46
C TYR A 57 -8.39 -3.75 -6.71
N PRO A 58 -8.18 -4.42 -7.88
CA PRO A 58 -7.68 -3.75 -9.07
C PRO A 58 -8.64 -2.72 -9.64
N TYR A 59 -8.08 -1.78 -10.39
CA TYR A 59 -8.89 -0.86 -11.19
C TYR A 59 -9.87 -1.62 -12.09
N GLY A 60 -11.11 -1.19 -12.09
CA GLY A 60 -12.21 -1.84 -12.80
C GLY A 60 -13.10 -2.72 -11.89
N THR A 61 -12.65 -3.05 -10.66
CA THR A 61 -13.44 -3.78 -9.67
C THR A 61 -14.16 -2.85 -8.68
N TYR A 62 -13.90 -1.55 -8.78
CA TYR A 62 -14.55 -0.48 -8.02
C TYR A 62 -14.88 0.66 -8.97
N SER A 63 -15.76 1.56 -8.58
CA SER A 63 -16.00 2.83 -9.27
C SER A 63 -15.43 4.00 -8.48
N GLY A 64 -15.26 5.13 -9.17
CA GLY A 64 -14.60 6.32 -8.63
C GLY A 64 -13.15 6.43 -9.06
N ASP A 65 -12.49 7.50 -8.65
CA ASP A 65 -11.14 7.83 -9.08
C ASP A 65 -10.18 7.94 -7.90
N ILE A 66 -8.95 7.47 -8.12
CA ILE A 66 -7.80 7.70 -7.24
C ILE A 66 -6.89 8.70 -7.95
N GLU A 67 -6.62 9.83 -7.32
CA GLU A 67 -5.68 10.82 -7.80
C GLU A 67 -4.51 10.92 -6.80
N PHE A 68 -3.30 10.70 -7.31
CA PHE A 68 -2.08 10.79 -6.52
C PHE A 68 -1.08 11.70 -7.23
N GLU A 69 -0.59 12.70 -6.52
CA GLU A 69 0.30 13.73 -7.07
C GLU A 69 -0.22 14.36 -8.36
N GLY A 70 -1.53 14.65 -8.42
CA GLY A 70 -2.17 15.30 -9.56
C GLY A 70 -2.46 14.39 -10.74
N ARG A 71 -2.22 13.08 -10.63
CA ARG A 71 -2.46 12.10 -11.69
C ARG A 71 -3.54 11.11 -11.29
N ILE A 72 -4.43 10.79 -12.23
CA ILE A 72 -5.40 9.70 -12.05
C ILE A 72 -4.66 8.36 -12.15
N CYS A 73 -4.79 7.55 -11.11
CA CYS A 73 -4.10 6.27 -10.98
C CYS A 73 -5.05 5.10 -11.19
N LYS A 74 -4.60 4.12 -11.94
CA LYS A 74 -5.36 2.91 -12.30
C LYS A 74 -4.52 1.68 -11.93
N TYR A 75 -4.43 1.41 -10.65
CA TYR A 75 -3.60 0.32 -10.13
C TYR A 75 -4.24 -1.04 -10.43
N LYS A 76 -3.50 -1.89 -11.12
CA LYS A 76 -3.91 -3.26 -11.46
C LYS A 76 -3.48 -4.27 -10.41
N ASN A 77 -2.49 -3.93 -9.61
CA ASN A 77 -1.93 -4.78 -8.56
C ASN A 77 -1.17 -3.93 -7.53
N ILE A 78 -0.69 -4.58 -6.48
CA ILE A 78 0.06 -3.92 -5.40
C ILE A 78 1.37 -3.29 -5.92
N LYS A 79 2.04 -3.93 -6.87
CA LYS A 79 3.30 -3.40 -7.43
C LYS A 79 3.11 -2.06 -8.12
N ASP A 80 1.97 -1.85 -8.76
CA ASP A 80 1.67 -0.57 -9.41
C ASP A 80 1.58 0.57 -8.39
N SER A 81 0.90 0.35 -7.26
CA SER A 81 0.79 1.35 -6.21
C SER A 81 2.12 1.59 -5.50
N GLU A 82 2.89 0.53 -5.25
CA GLU A 82 4.23 0.62 -4.66
C GLU A 82 5.19 1.41 -5.55
N SER A 83 5.09 1.28 -6.87
CA SER A 83 5.89 2.06 -7.84
C SER A 83 5.65 3.55 -7.71
N ASP A 84 4.45 3.97 -7.33
CA ASP A 84 4.12 5.37 -7.07
C ASP A 84 4.47 5.82 -5.64
N GLY A 85 4.92 4.90 -4.79
CA GLY A 85 5.30 5.19 -3.41
C GLY A 85 4.17 4.97 -2.39
N ILE A 86 3.06 4.37 -2.78
CA ILE A 86 1.97 4.02 -1.87
C ILE A 86 2.23 2.63 -1.30
N VAL A 87 2.47 2.57 0.00
CA VAL A 87 2.80 1.32 0.70
C VAL A 87 1.80 1.08 1.82
N ILE A 88 1.38 -0.17 1.99
CA ILE A 88 0.47 -0.57 3.05
C ILE A 88 1.22 -1.43 4.09
N ILE A 89 0.94 -1.14 5.37
CA ILE A 89 1.38 -2.00 6.48
C ILE A 89 0.15 -2.73 6.99
N HIS A 90 0.16 -4.06 6.81
CA HIS A 90 -0.95 -4.90 7.21
C HIS A 90 -1.04 -5.03 8.74
N GLN A 91 -2.25 -5.20 9.25
CA GLN A 91 -2.52 -5.36 10.67
C GLN A 91 -1.91 -6.64 11.24
N GLU A 92 -1.88 -7.72 10.45
CA GLU A 92 -1.32 -9.00 10.84
C GLU A 92 0.08 -9.20 10.27
N LEU A 93 0.98 -9.71 11.10
CA LEU A 93 2.31 -10.11 10.68
C LEU A 93 2.23 -11.46 9.95
N ALA A 94 2.36 -11.41 8.64
CA ALA A 94 2.37 -12.60 7.78
C ALA A 94 3.80 -13.08 7.53
N LEU A 95 4.51 -13.51 8.59
CA LEU A 95 5.83 -14.09 8.46
C LEU A 95 5.74 -15.55 8.04
N ILE A 96 6.63 -15.97 7.15
CA ILE A 96 6.79 -17.38 6.79
C ILE A 96 7.80 -18.00 7.74
N PRO A 97 7.38 -18.95 8.63
CA PRO A 97 8.23 -19.41 9.73
C PRO A 97 9.50 -20.14 9.30
N PHE A 98 9.52 -20.75 8.14
CA PHE A 98 10.63 -21.56 7.64
C PHE A 98 11.63 -20.77 6.78
N LEU A 99 11.38 -19.49 6.54
CA LEU A 99 12.28 -18.61 5.82
C LEU A 99 13.10 -17.76 6.78
N SER A 100 14.29 -17.37 6.34
CA SER A 100 15.15 -16.44 7.08
C SER A 100 14.52 -15.04 7.17
N ILE A 101 15.08 -14.21 8.05
CA ILE A 101 14.67 -12.81 8.18
C ILE A 101 14.85 -12.07 6.84
N ALA A 102 15.98 -12.25 6.18
CA ALA A 102 16.26 -11.61 4.89
C ALA A 102 15.26 -12.04 3.81
N GLU A 103 14.92 -13.34 3.75
CA GLU A 103 13.92 -13.86 2.82
C GLU A 103 12.52 -13.32 3.10
N ASN A 104 12.13 -13.18 4.37
CA ASN A 104 10.85 -12.58 4.75
C ASN A 104 10.78 -11.09 4.37
N ILE A 105 11.85 -10.32 4.62
CA ILE A 105 11.88 -8.88 4.31
C ILE A 105 11.78 -8.63 2.81
N PHE A 106 12.51 -9.40 2.01
CA PHE A 106 12.63 -9.16 0.56
C PHE A 106 11.85 -10.12 -0.31
N MET A 107 10.88 -10.84 0.25
CA MET A 107 10.05 -11.77 -0.53
C MET A 107 9.45 -11.08 -1.76
N GLY A 108 9.77 -11.61 -2.94
CA GLY A 108 9.33 -11.04 -4.22
C GLY A 108 10.07 -9.77 -4.65
N ASN A 109 11.00 -9.26 -3.83
CA ASN A 109 11.79 -8.06 -4.11
C ASN A 109 13.29 -8.29 -3.83
N GLU A 110 13.74 -9.52 -3.95
CA GLU A 110 15.15 -9.90 -3.72
C GLU A 110 16.08 -9.10 -4.63
N ALA A 111 17.26 -8.75 -4.12
CA ALA A 111 18.27 -8.08 -4.91
C ALA A 111 18.75 -9.00 -6.02
N GLN A 112 18.86 -8.47 -7.23
CA GLN A 112 19.26 -9.24 -8.41
C GLN A 112 20.56 -8.71 -9.00
N SER A 113 21.35 -9.64 -9.53
CA SER A 113 22.52 -9.32 -10.33
C SER A 113 22.45 -10.15 -11.60
N HIS A 114 22.41 -9.49 -12.76
CA HIS A 114 22.29 -10.12 -14.08
C HIS A 114 21.11 -11.11 -14.23
N GLY A 115 19.97 -10.79 -13.58
CA GLY A 115 18.75 -11.61 -13.64
C GLY A 115 18.71 -12.80 -12.68
N VAL A 116 19.72 -12.94 -11.83
CA VAL A 116 19.81 -13.98 -10.80
C VAL A 116 19.73 -13.33 -9.42
N VAL A 117 19.06 -13.97 -8.47
CA VAL A 117 18.96 -13.47 -7.09
C VAL A 117 20.34 -13.43 -6.44
N ASP A 118 20.73 -12.26 -5.94
CA ASP A 118 21.97 -12.04 -5.20
C ASP A 118 21.67 -12.07 -3.69
N TRP A 119 21.89 -13.21 -3.08
CA TRP A 119 21.60 -13.44 -1.66
C TRP A 119 22.52 -12.67 -0.73
N GLU A 120 23.80 -12.45 -1.11
CA GLU A 120 24.72 -11.65 -0.28
C GLU A 120 24.25 -10.20 -0.21
N LYS A 121 23.89 -9.63 -1.36
CA LYS A 121 23.36 -8.28 -1.43
C LYS A 121 22.01 -8.15 -0.72
N THR A 122 21.16 -9.14 -0.85
CA THR A 122 19.87 -9.18 -0.15
C THR A 122 20.05 -9.20 1.37
N ARG A 123 20.96 -10.03 1.88
CA ARG A 123 21.28 -10.10 3.32
C ARG A 123 21.89 -8.80 3.83
N ALA A 124 22.80 -8.19 3.08
CA ALA A 124 23.42 -6.91 3.44
C ALA A 124 22.38 -5.79 3.55
N LYS A 125 21.46 -5.72 2.62
CA LYS A 125 20.32 -4.77 2.68
C LYS A 125 19.38 -5.05 3.84
N ALA A 126 19.09 -6.31 4.14
CA ALA A 126 18.27 -6.68 5.28
C ALA A 126 18.92 -6.24 6.59
N GLN A 127 20.22 -6.44 6.75
CA GLN A 127 20.98 -5.99 7.93
C GLN A 127 20.93 -4.47 8.07
N GLU A 128 21.09 -3.74 6.98
CA GLU A 128 20.99 -2.28 6.97
C GLU A 128 19.60 -1.81 7.44
N LEU A 129 18.53 -2.43 6.94
CA LEU A 129 17.17 -2.10 7.34
C LEU A 129 16.90 -2.41 8.82
N LEU A 130 17.38 -3.56 9.32
CA LEU A 130 17.27 -3.92 10.73
C LEU A 130 17.98 -2.89 11.61
N ASN A 131 19.18 -2.47 11.23
CA ASN A 131 19.92 -1.44 11.95
C ASN A 131 19.17 -0.10 11.98
N ARG A 132 18.52 0.28 10.88
CA ARG A 132 17.72 1.53 10.80
C ARG A 132 16.54 1.55 11.77
N VAL A 133 15.94 0.40 12.04
CA VAL A 133 14.81 0.29 12.99
C VAL A 133 15.26 -0.11 14.39
N GLY A 134 16.57 -0.20 14.63
CA GLY A 134 17.15 -0.51 15.96
C GLY A 134 17.07 -1.99 16.35
N LEU A 135 16.97 -2.88 15.38
CA LEU A 135 17.02 -4.32 15.59
C LEU A 135 18.42 -4.87 15.26
N PRO A 136 18.92 -5.83 16.05
CA PRO A 136 20.25 -6.40 15.79
C PRO A 136 20.31 -7.29 14.54
#